data_cf618ed870f6500b1c7e19e396b55362
#
_entry.id   cf618ed870f6500b1c7e19e396b55362
#
_cell.length_a   1.000
_cell.length_b   1.000
_cell.length_c   1.000
_cell.angle_alpha   90.00
_cell.angle_beta   90.00
_cell.angle_gamma   90.00
#
_symmetry.space_group_name_H-M   'P 1'
#
loop_
_entity.id
_entity.type
_entity.pdbx_description
1 polymer ?
#
loop_
_entity_poly.entity_id
_entity_poly.type
_entity_poly.pdbx_seq_one_letter_code
_entity_poly.pdbx_strand_id
1 'polypeptide(L)'
;MRRIEFAPCLPTRGTSVPAGPDWIHEIKHDGYRLTIQREGKRVRLFTRNGHDWTDRYPLIAEAALRIRIASFVLDGEAVLLGVDGRSDFDALHGRQHNDEVQFYAFDVLMSDGEDLRKLPLSMRKANLARLLARRINGIFLADFEHGEIGPDLFRHACMLGLNDRRVSSSVCFAGTATP
;
A
#
# COMPACT_ATOMS: atom_id res chain seq x y z
N MET A 1 -14.48 19.70 -8.73
CA MET A 1 -13.11 19.24 -8.49
C MET A 1 -12.70 18.25 -9.56
N ARG A 2 -11.62 18.52 -10.32
CA ARG A 2 -11.09 17.54 -11.28
C ARG A 2 -10.56 16.34 -10.49
N ARG A 3 -11.05 15.15 -10.82
CA ARG A 3 -10.45 13.90 -10.37
C ARG A 3 -8.98 13.89 -10.85
N ILE A 4 -8.04 13.97 -9.94
CA ILE A 4 -6.64 13.80 -10.32
C ILE A 4 -6.47 12.28 -10.54
N GLU A 5 -6.26 11.91 -11.79
CA GLU A 5 -6.05 10.52 -12.16
C GLU A 5 -4.61 10.14 -11.79
N PHE A 6 -4.49 9.30 -10.77
CA PHE A 6 -3.24 8.67 -10.41
C PHE A 6 -3.27 7.25 -10.97
N ALA A 7 -2.63 7.04 -12.11
CA ALA A 7 -2.46 5.69 -12.63
C ALA A 7 -1.55 4.89 -11.70
N PRO A 8 -2.00 3.74 -11.19
CA PRO A 8 -1.16 2.91 -10.34
C PRO A 8 -0.01 2.31 -11.15
N CYS A 9 1.19 2.27 -10.55
CA CYS A 9 2.29 1.48 -11.08
C CYS A 9 1.89 0.01 -11.05
N LEU A 10 1.99 -0.67 -12.20
CA LEU A 10 1.64 -2.09 -12.32
C LEU A 10 2.91 -2.92 -12.16
N PRO A 11 2.94 -3.88 -11.22
CA PRO A 11 4.06 -4.78 -11.09
C PRO A 11 4.16 -5.69 -12.32
N THR A 12 5.38 -5.91 -12.78
CA THR A 12 5.69 -6.92 -13.80
C THR A 12 6.17 -8.20 -13.11
N ARG A 13 5.84 -9.34 -13.72
CA ARG A 13 6.27 -10.64 -13.22
C ARG A 13 7.77 -10.79 -13.45
N GLY A 14 8.54 -10.95 -12.38
CA GLY A 14 9.96 -11.31 -12.46
C GLY A 14 10.15 -12.82 -12.51
N THR A 15 11.22 -13.27 -13.16
CA THR A 15 11.66 -14.69 -13.19
C THR A 15 12.59 -15.03 -12.04
N SER A 16 13.18 -14.02 -11.41
CA SER A 16 14.07 -14.13 -10.24
C SER A 16 13.84 -12.97 -9.29
N VAL A 17 14.15 -13.19 -8.02
CA VAL A 17 14.11 -12.15 -6.99
C VAL A 17 15.35 -11.28 -7.17
N PRO A 18 15.21 -9.99 -7.46
CA PRO A 18 16.36 -9.11 -7.59
C PRO A 18 17.07 -8.94 -6.23
N ALA A 19 18.35 -8.69 -6.27
CA ALA A 19 19.19 -8.35 -5.12
C ALA A 19 20.10 -7.17 -5.49
N GLY A 20 20.46 -6.37 -4.50
CA GLY A 20 21.37 -5.23 -4.67
C GLY A 20 20.96 -4.03 -3.82
N PRO A 21 21.88 -3.06 -3.60
CA PRO A 21 21.66 -1.95 -2.68
C PRO A 21 20.51 -1.02 -3.08
N ASP A 22 20.16 -0.99 -4.37
CA ASP A 22 19.15 -0.09 -4.93
C ASP A 22 17.74 -0.72 -4.96
N TRP A 23 17.57 -1.92 -4.41
CA TRP A 23 16.27 -2.57 -4.38
C TRP A 23 15.55 -2.38 -3.06
N ILE A 24 14.23 -2.20 -3.16
CA ILE A 24 13.30 -2.17 -2.04
C ILE A 24 12.39 -3.38 -2.17
N HIS A 25 12.28 -4.13 -1.09
CA HIS A 25 11.49 -5.36 -1.00
C HIS A 25 10.34 -5.15 -0.03
N GLU A 26 9.13 -5.48 -0.45
CA GLU A 26 7.92 -5.35 0.35
C GLU A 26 7.17 -6.68 0.41
N ILE A 27 6.58 -6.98 1.55
CA ILE A 27 5.64 -8.09 1.66
C ILE A 27 4.34 -7.65 1.00
N LYS A 28 3.90 -8.40 0.00
CA LYS A 28 2.62 -8.15 -0.67
C LYS A 28 1.50 -8.75 0.17
N HIS A 29 0.69 -7.89 0.73
CA HIS A 29 -0.60 -8.28 1.32
C HIS A 29 -1.59 -8.72 0.24
N ASP A 30 -2.44 -9.69 0.56
CA ASP A 30 -3.54 -10.09 -0.32
C ASP A 30 -4.80 -9.30 0.04
N GLY A 31 -5.22 -8.42 -0.86
CA GLY A 31 -6.30 -7.49 -0.61
C GLY A 31 -6.79 -6.78 -1.87
N TYR A 32 -7.36 -5.59 -1.68
CA TYR A 32 -7.75 -4.72 -2.78
C TYR A 32 -6.87 -3.48 -2.83
N ARG A 33 -6.17 -3.28 -3.95
CA ARG A 33 -5.42 -2.04 -4.16
C ARG A 33 -6.36 -0.86 -4.19
N LEU A 34 -6.08 0.12 -3.34
CA LEU A 34 -6.80 1.38 -3.25
C LEU A 34 -5.84 2.57 -3.31
N THR A 35 -6.39 3.67 -3.80
CA THR A 35 -5.78 5.00 -3.66
C THR A 35 -6.63 5.83 -2.73
N ILE A 36 -6.05 6.32 -1.63
CA ILE A 36 -6.70 7.28 -0.73
C ILE A 36 -6.38 8.68 -1.21
N GLN A 37 -7.41 9.46 -1.52
CA GLN A 37 -7.28 10.89 -1.85
C GLN A 37 -7.95 11.71 -0.76
N ARG A 38 -7.20 12.61 -0.13
CA ARG A 38 -7.73 13.56 0.84
C ARG A 38 -7.49 14.98 0.41
N GLU A 39 -8.50 15.81 0.54
CA GLU A 39 -8.45 17.25 0.37
C GLU A 39 -9.31 17.94 1.44
N GLY A 40 -8.65 18.54 2.42
CA GLY A 40 -9.31 19.13 3.58
C GLY A 40 -10.08 18.08 4.39
N LYS A 41 -11.40 18.27 4.48
CA LYS A 41 -12.31 17.34 5.16
C LYS A 41 -12.87 16.24 4.24
N ARG A 42 -12.52 16.25 2.96
CA ARG A 42 -13.03 15.27 2.00
C ARG A 42 -12.01 14.16 1.81
N VAL A 43 -12.45 12.92 2.01
CA VAL A 43 -11.68 11.69 1.72
C VAL A 43 -12.41 10.89 0.67
N ARG A 44 -11.66 10.27 -0.24
CA ARG A 44 -12.15 9.32 -1.25
C ARG A 44 -11.20 8.14 -1.35
N LEU A 45 -11.79 6.94 -1.46
CA LEU A 45 -11.06 5.68 -1.65
C LEU A 45 -11.38 5.15 -3.05
N PHE A 46 -10.38 5.15 -3.93
CA PHE A 46 -10.58 4.67 -5.30
C PHE A 46 -9.91 3.33 -5.52
N THR A 47 -10.65 2.39 -6.10
CA THR A 47 -10.07 1.14 -6.58
C THR A 47 -9.19 1.37 -7.80
N ARG A 48 -8.37 0.37 -8.17
CA ARG A 48 -7.57 0.38 -9.40
C ARG A 48 -8.38 0.74 -10.65
N ASN A 49 -9.65 0.32 -10.71
CA ASN A 49 -10.53 0.59 -11.84
C ASN A 49 -11.33 1.91 -11.67
N GLY A 50 -11.03 2.68 -10.63
CA GLY A 50 -11.60 3.98 -10.38
C GLY A 50 -12.98 3.98 -9.73
N HIS A 51 -13.46 2.86 -9.21
CA HIS A 51 -14.68 2.83 -8.42
C HIS A 51 -14.44 3.48 -7.06
N ASP A 52 -15.37 4.29 -6.61
CA ASP A 52 -15.34 4.91 -5.28
C ASP A 52 -15.87 3.92 -4.24
N TRP A 53 -15.00 3.53 -3.32
CA TRP A 53 -15.32 2.64 -2.22
C TRP A 53 -15.21 3.31 -0.85
N THR A 54 -15.40 4.62 -0.79
CA THR A 54 -15.30 5.40 0.46
C THR A 54 -16.26 4.87 1.52
N ASP A 55 -17.51 4.63 1.14
CA ASP A 55 -18.54 4.15 2.08
C ASP A 55 -18.36 2.66 2.44
N ARG A 56 -17.58 1.93 1.63
CA ARG A 56 -17.31 0.51 1.88
C ARG A 56 -16.34 0.28 3.03
N TYR A 57 -15.38 1.19 3.24
CA TYR A 57 -14.33 1.05 4.25
C TYR A 57 -14.26 2.27 5.17
N PRO A 58 -15.24 2.43 6.08
CA PRO A 58 -15.36 3.61 6.92
C PRO A 58 -14.16 3.82 7.85
N LEU A 59 -13.58 2.75 8.39
CA LEU A 59 -12.39 2.83 9.25
C LEU A 59 -11.21 3.52 8.54
N ILE A 60 -10.98 3.17 7.27
CA ILE A 60 -9.91 3.79 6.47
C ILE A 60 -10.20 5.26 6.20
N ALA A 61 -11.43 5.60 5.83
CA ALA A 61 -11.84 6.98 5.55
C ALA A 61 -11.70 7.87 6.79
N GLU A 62 -12.14 7.39 7.95
CA GLU A 62 -11.98 8.09 9.23
C GLU A 62 -10.52 8.22 9.65
N ALA A 63 -9.72 7.15 9.47
CA ALA A 63 -8.29 7.18 9.75
C ALA A 63 -7.57 8.23 8.90
N ALA A 64 -7.90 8.33 7.61
CA ALA A 64 -7.35 9.33 6.72
C ALA A 64 -7.62 10.77 7.19
N LEU A 65 -8.79 11.04 7.80
CA LEU A 65 -9.12 12.35 8.38
C LEU A 65 -8.27 12.69 9.61
N ARG A 66 -7.70 11.71 10.30
CA ARG A 66 -6.85 11.89 11.49
C ARG A 66 -5.38 12.15 11.16
N ILE A 67 -4.95 11.93 9.92
CA ILE A 67 -3.60 12.29 9.47
C ILE A 67 -3.46 13.81 9.53
N ARG A 68 -2.31 14.32 10.00
CA ARG A 68 -2.10 15.75 10.24
C ARG A 68 -2.16 16.59 8.96
N ILE A 69 -1.59 16.08 7.85
CA ILE A 69 -1.60 16.77 6.56
C ILE A 69 -2.99 16.63 5.93
N ALA A 70 -3.58 17.73 5.49
CA ALA A 70 -4.95 17.77 5.00
C ALA A 70 -5.08 17.54 3.49
N SER A 71 -3.97 17.45 2.76
CA SER A 71 -3.98 17.21 1.31
C SER A 71 -2.92 16.17 0.97
N PHE A 72 -3.34 14.96 0.56
CA PHE A 72 -2.43 13.89 0.18
C PHE A 72 -3.11 12.85 -0.72
N VAL A 73 -2.27 12.07 -1.40
CA VAL A 73 -2.66 10.86 -2.13
C VAL A 73 -1.74 9.72 -1.72
N LEU A 74 -2.33 8.66 -1.15
CA LEU A 74 -1.64 7.43 -0.78
C LEU A 74 -2.03 6.30 -1.71
N ASP A 75 -1.09 5.42 -2.03
CA ASP A 75 -1.31 4.16 -2.72
C ASP A 75 -1.02 3.00 -1.76
N GLY A 76 -1.87 2.00 -1.72
CA GLY A 76 -1.75 0.90 -0.77
C GLY A 76 -2.75 -0.22 -1.03
N GLU A 77 -2.78 -1.16 -0.10
CA GLU A 77 -3.67 -2.31 -0.13
C GLU A 77 -4.66 -2.25 1.04
N ALA A 78 -5.96 -2.42 0.74
CA ALA A 78 -6.99 -2.64 1.76
C ALA A 78 -7.02 -4.12 2.11
N VAL A 79 -6.81 -4.43 3.38
CA VAL A 79 -6.59 -5.79 3.88
C VAL A 79 -7.50 -6.05 5.08
N LEU A 80 -8.06 -7.22 5.13
CA LEU A 80 -8.65 -7.78 6.35
C LEU A 80 -7.66 -8.80 6.91
N LEU A 81 -7.29 -8.65 8.18
CA LEU A 81 -6.40 -9.61 8.84
C LEU A 81 -7.23 -10.61 9.64
N GLY A 82 -6.89 -11.90 9.48
CA GLY A 82 -7.36 -12.95 10.35
C GLY A 82 -6.72 -12.88 11.75
N VAL A 83 -7.17 -13.73 12.65
CA VAL A 83 -6.66 -13.81 14.03
C VAL A 83 -5.18 -14.20 14.11
N ASP A 84 -4.64 -14.81 13.06
CA ASP A 84 -3.24 -15.17 12.92
C ASP A 84 -2.37 -14.05 12.32
N GLY A 85 -2.97 -12.87 12.03
CA GLY A 85 -2.31 -11.72 11.43
C GLY A 85 -2.07 -11.85 9.92
N ARG A 86 -2.60 -12.90 9.27
CA ARG A 86 -2.51 -13.06 7.81
C ARG A 86 -3.70 -12.40 7.12
N SER A 87 -3.50 -12.04 5.85
CA SER A 87 -4.57 -11.51 5.01
C SER A 87 -5.64 -12.59 4.76
N ASP A 88 -6.89 -12.30 5.10
CA ASP A 88 -8.06 -13.12 4.80
C ASP A 88 -8.83 -12.49 3.63
N PHE A 89 -8.43 -12.87 2.41
CA PHE A 89 -9.05 -12.34 1.20
C PHE A 89 -10.49 -12.83 1.01
N ASP A 90 -10.81 -14.04 1.43
CA ASP A 90 -12.16 -14.61 1.27
C ASP A 90 -13.16 -13.86 2.14
N ALA A 91 -12.81 -13.56 3.40
CA ALA A 91 -13.60 -12.73 4.29
C ALA A 91 -13.71 -11.27 3.79
N LEU A 92 -12.61 -10.70 3.28
CA LEU A 92 -12.62 -9.37 2.65
C LEU A 92 -13.54 -9.31 1.44
N HIS A 93 -13.51 -10.35 0.58
CA HIS A 93 -14.37 -10.46 -0.59
C HIS A 93 -15.84 -10.64 -0.19
N GLY A 94 -16.10 -11.44 0.84
CA GLY A 94 -17.42 -11.71 1.41
C GLY A 94 -18.12 -10.50 2.02
N ARG A 95 -17.42 -9.37 2.22
CA ARG A 95 -17.95 -8.08 2.73
C ARG A 95 -18.52 -8.13 4.15
N GLN A 96 -18.20 -9.14 4.93
CA GLN A 96 -18.79 -9.34 6.27
C GLN A 96 -18.14 -8.43 7.34
N HIS A 97 -16.92 -7.94 7.08
CA HIS A 97 -16.08 -7.18 8.05
C HIS A 97 -15.52 -5.90 7.44
N ASN A 98 -16.34 -5.15 6.68
CA ASN A 98 -15.89 -3.93 6.00
C ASN A 98 -15.42 -2.83 6.97
N ASP A 99 -15.91 -2.81 8.18
CA ASP A 99 -15.57 -1.90 9.28
C ASP A 99 -14.24 -2.24 9.98
N GLU A 100 -13.70 -3.45 9.76
CA GLU A 100 -12.41 -3.90 10.30
C GLU A 100 -11.26 -3.81 9.28
N VAL A 101 -11.58 -3.50 8.01
CA VAL A 101 -10.60 -3.45 6.93
C VAL A 101 -9.60 -2.33 7.18
N GLN A 102 -8.32 -2.66 7.11
CA GLN A 102 -7.17 -1.78 7.31
C GLN A 102 -6.49 -1.45 5.98
N PHE A 103 -5.75 -0.35 5.94
CA PHE A 103 -5.01 0.08 4.76
C PHE A 103 -3.51 0.05 5.03
N TYR A 104 -2.78 -0.69 4.24
CA TYR A 104 -1.32 -0.76 4.26
C TYR A 104 -0.77 0.09 3.12
N ALA A 105 -0.32 1.30 3.47
CA ALA A 105 0.23 2.25 2.52
C ALA A 105 1.66 1.85 2.13
N PHE A 106 1.93 1.74 0.84
CA PHE A 106 3.26 1.46 0.32
C PHE A 106 3.85 2.59 -0.53
N ASP A 107 3.05 3.58 -0.93
CA ASP A 107 3.56 4.77 -1.64
C ASP A 107 2.77 6.03 -1.28
N VAL A 108 3.42 7.19 -1.44
CA VAL A 108 2.80 8.51 -1.38
C VAL A 108 3.03 9.22 -2.71
N LEU A 109 1.93 9.54 -3.39
CA LEU A 109 1.97 10.14 -4.73
C LEU A 109 1.86 11.66 -4.70
N MET A 110 1.21 12.20 -3.66
CA MET A 110 1.07 13.63 -3.41
C MET A 110 1.05 13.89 -1.90
N SER A 111 1.67 14.97 -1.46
CA SER A 111 1.62 15.43 -0.07
C SER A 111 1.66 16.94 -0.01
N ASP A 112 0.76 17.56 0.77
CA ASP A 112 0.63 18.99 0.96
C ASP A 112 0.52 19.79 -0.36
N GLY A 113 -0.17 19.20 -1.35
CA GLY A 113 -0.37 19.77 -2.68
C GLY A 113 0.78 19.55 -3.67
N GLU A 114 1.91 18.97 -3.24
CA GLU A 114 3.06 18.67 -4.10
C GLU A 114 2.95 17.27 -4.71
N ASP A 115 3.15 17.16 -6.02
CA ASP A 115 3.24 15.89 -6.75
C ASP A 115 4.62 15.25 -6.53
N LEU A 116 4.65 14.13 -5.83
CA LEU A 116 5.88 13.43 -5.46
C LEU A 116 6.29 12.33 -6.45
N ARG A 117 5.50 12.05 -7.49
CA ARG A 117 5.73 10.94 -8.42
C ARG A 117 7.06 11.03 -9.18
N LYS A 118 7.62 12.24 -9.31
CA LYS A 118 8.94 12.48 -9.93
C LYS A 118 10.12 12.21 -9.00
N LEU A 119 9.86 12.05 -7.69
CA LEU A 119 10.91 11.74 -6.73
C LEU A 119 11.28 10.24 -6.81
N PRO A 120 12.54 9.91 -6.51
CA PRO A 120 12.94 8.51 -6.31
C PRO A 120 12.05 7.81 -5.28
N LEU A 121 11.81 6.50 -5.46
CA LEU A 121 10.96 5.72 -4.55
C LEU A 121 11.44 5.80 -3.10
N SER A 122 12.73 5.76 -2.86
CA SER A 122 13.33 5.89 -1.51
C SER A 122 12.92 7.19 -0.81
N MET A 123 12.87 8.30 -1.55
CA MET A 123 12.40 9.58 -1.02
C MET A 123 10.90 9.57 -0.74
N ARG A 124 10.10 8.95 -1.62
CA ARG A 124 8.65 8.80 -1.38
C ARG A 124 8.38 7.92 -0.16
N LYS A 125 9.13 6.83 0.03
CA LYS A 125 9.08 5.99 1.23
C LYS A 125 9.39 6.78 2.51
N ALA A 126 10.44 7.60 2.50
CA ALA A 126 10.78 8.46 3.62
C ALA A 126 9.68 9.49 3.91
N ASN A 127 9.07 10.07 2.88
CA ASN A 127 7.92 10.97 3.03
C ASN A 127 6.70 10.25 3.60
N LEU A 128 6.40 9.05 3.11
CA LEU A 128 5.30 8.22 3.62
C LEU A 128 5.51 7.86 5.09
N ALA A 129 6.71 7.42 5.48
CA ALA A 129 7.04 7.11 6.87
C ALA A 129 6.86 8.33 7.79
N ARG A 130 7.26 9.53 7.35
CA ARG A 130 7.04 10.77 8.11
C ARG A 130 5.55 11.13 8.22
N LEU A 131 4.79 10.94 7.15
CA LEU A 131 3.34 11.19 7.12
C LEU A 131 2.59 10.29 8.10
N LEU A 132 2.99 9.04 8.20
CA LEU A 132 2.39 8.01 9.03
C LEU A 132 3.12 7.78 10.37
N ALA A 133 4.08 8.63 10.75
CA ALA A 133 4.87 8.48 11.98
C ALA A 133 4.00 8.40 13.24
N ARG A 134 2.85 9.09 13.24
CA ARG A 134 1.84 8.95 14.28
C ARG A 134 0.96 7.75 13.94
N ARG A 135 0.99 6.73 14.79
CA ARG A 135 0.13 5.55 14.63
C ARG A 135 -1.34 5.95 14.65
N ILE A 136 -2.04 5.65 13.58
CA ILE A 136 -3.47 5.89 13.41
C ILE A 136 -4.11 4.55 13.08
N ASN A 137 -5.01 4.07 13.94
CA ASN A 137 -5.73 2.83 13.67
C ASN A 137 -6.50 2.93 12.35
N GLY A 138 -6.35 1.94 11.49
CA GLY A 138 -6.96 1.85 10.17
C GLY A 138 -6.03 2.17 9.00
N ILE A 139 -4.89 2.88 9.23
CA ILE A 139 -3.86 3.11 8.20
C ILE A 139 -2.48 2.83 8.76
N PHE A 140 -1.73 1.97 8.09
CA PHE A 140 -0.40 1.51 8.48
C PHE A 140 0.59 1.71 7.34
N LEU A 141 1.86 1.90 7.67
CA LEU A 141 2.94 1.81 6.71
C LEU A 141 3.16 0.33 6.38
N ALA A 142 3.19 -0.03 5.10
CA ALA A 142 3.61 -1.36 4.68
C ALA A 142 5.10 -1.54 4.97
N ASP A 143 5.45 -2.66 5.60
CA ASP A 143 6.84 -2.96 5.92
C ASP A 143 7.65 -3.17 4.64
N PHE A 144 8.86 -2.63 4.62
CA PHE A 144 9.78 -2.77 3.51
C PHE A 144 11.23 -2.88 4.00
N GLU A 145 12.04 -3.57 3.21
CA GLU A 145 13.45 -3.78 3.46
C GLU A 145 14.28 -3.30 2.27
N HIS A 146 15.48 -2.83 2.54
CA HIS A 146 16.43 -2.38 1.53
C HIS A 146 17.56 -3.39 1.30
N GLY A 147 18.06 -3.43 0.07
CA GLY A 147 19.33 -4.06 -0.23
C GLY A 147 19.24 -5.52 -0.69
N GLU A 148 20.21 -6.33 -0.31
CA GLU A 148 20.41 -7.68 -0.85
C GLU A 148 19.51 -8.76 -0.25
N ILE A 149 18.71 -8.43 0.75
CA ILE A 149 17.88 -9.37 1.53
C ILE A 149 16.74 -10.01 0.71
N GLY A 150 16.46 -9.52 -0.49
CA GLY A 150 15.30 -9.93 -1.30
C GLY A 150 15.14 -11.45 -1.42
N PRO A 151 16.18 -12.23 -1.83
CA PRO A 151 16.07 -13.68 -1.94
C PRO A 151 15.74 -14.37 -0.61
N ASP A 152 16.29 -13.90 0.51
CA ASP A 152 16.05 -14.45 1.83
C ASP A 152 14.66 -14.08 2.34
N LEU A 153 14.23 -12.85 2.14
CA LEU A 153 12.88 -12.38 2.47
C LEU A 153 11.83 -13.20 1.69
N PHE A 154 12.07 -13.43 0.40
CA PHE A 154 11.18 -14.24 -0.43
C PHE A 154 11.09 -15.68 0.07
N ARG A 155 12.25 -16.30 0.40
CA ARG A 155 12.30 -17.65 0.96
C ARG A 155 11.52 -17.73 2.27
N HIS A 156 11.68 -16.74 3.14
CA HIS A 156 10.97 -16.65 4.42
C HIS A 156 9.46 -16.51 4.23
N ALA A 157 9.03 -15.64 3.33
CA ALA A 157 7.62 -15.48 2.98
C ALA A 157 7.00 -16.80 2.45
N CYS A 158 7.75 -17.56 1.62
CA CYS A 158 7.33 -18.88 1.16
C CYS A 158 7.18 -19.88 2.31
N MET A 159 8.11 -19.89 3.26
CA MET A 159 8.07 -20.80 4.43
C MET A 159 6.88 -20.48 5.35
N LEU A 160 6.49 -19.22 5.46
CA LEU A 160 5.33 -18.79 6.23
C LEU A 160 3.99 -19.02 5.49
N GLY A 161 4.02 -19.60 4.29
CA GLY A 161 2.82 -19.85 3.49
C GLY A 161 2.17 -18.57 2.93
N LEU A 162 2.88 -17.45 2.93
CA LEU A 162 2.43 -16.18 2.36
C LEU A 162 2.46 -16.22 0.82
N ASN A 163 2.88 -17.33 0.23
CA ASN A 163 3.03 -17.53 -1.22
C ASN A 163 2.03 -18.58 -1.71
N ASP A 164 0.72 -18.30 -1.61
CA ASP A 164 -0.29 -19.17 -2.18
C ASP A 164 -0.18 -19.15 -3.71
N ARG A 165 -0.34 -20.31 -4.35
CA ARG A 165 -0.21 -20.53 -5.81
C ARG A 165 -1.13 -19.67 -6.67
N ARG A 166 -2.10 -18.97 -6.07
CA ARG A 166 -3.03 -18.03 -6.72
C ARG A 166 -2.55 -16.58 -6.67
N VAL A 167 -1.50 -16.27 -5.89
CA VAL A 167 -0.98 -14.91 -5.72
C VAL A 167 0.41 -14.84 -6.35
N SER A 168 0.53 -14.04 -7.39
CA SER A 168 1.82 -13.72 -8.01
C SER A 168 2.70 -13.03 -6.97
N SER A 169 3.77 -13.69 -6.53
CA SER A 169 4.86 -13.24 -5.66
C SER A 169 4.45 -12.35 -4.48
N SER A 170 4.59 -12.90 -3.27
CA SER A 170 4.35 -12.20 -1.99
C SER A 170 5.34 -11.05 -1.70
N VAL A 171 6.23 -10.75 -2.62
CA VAL A 171 7.23 -9.69 -2.50
C VAL A 171 7.19 -8.84 -3.75
N CYS A 172 6.91 -7.55 -3.58
CA CYS A 172 7.03 -6.56 -4.64
C CYS A 172 8.44 -5.96 -4.62
N PHE A 173 9.02 -5.80 -5.79
CA PHE A 173 10.36 -5.22 -5.95
C PHE A 173 10.22 -3.91 -6.71
N ALA A 174 10.83 -2.87 -6.18
CA ALA A 174 10.94 -1.60 -6.88
C ALA A 174 12.41 -1.18 -6.88
N GLY A 175 12.99 -1.11 -8.06
CA GLY A 175 14.30 -0.49 -8.23
C GLY A 175 14.19 1.01 -8.00
N THR A 176 15.18 1.62 -7.39
CA THR A 176 15.36 3.07 -7.37
C THR A 176 15.87 3.49 -8.76
N ALA A 177 15.03 3.34 -9.80
CA ALA A 177 15.43 3.83 -11.11
C ALA A 177 15.69 5.34 -10.99
N THR A 178 16.97 5.69 -11.05
CA THR A 178 17.39 7.05 -11.39
C THR A 178 16.93 7.30 -12.83
N PRO A 179 16.40 8.49 -13.16
CA PRO A 179 15.95 8.83 -14.50
C PRO A 179 17.07 8.79 -15.50
#